data_53bc84a8b09691238847a0f04b947b6f
#
_entry.id   53bc84a8b09691238847a0f04b947b6f
#
_cell.length_a   1.000
_cell.length_b   1.000
_cell.length_c   1.000
_cell.angle_alpha   90.00
_cell.angle_beta   90.00
_cell.angle_gamma   90.00
#
_symmetry.space_group_name_H-M   'P 1'
#
loop_
_entity.id
_entity.type
_entity.pdbx_description
1 polymer ?
#
loop_
_entity_poly.entity_id
_entity_poly.type
_entity_poly.pdbx_seq_one_letter_code
_entity_poly.pdbx_strand_id
1 'polypeptide(L)' 'MQIERLLVSKKELKALGIPYCPQHIARLEKAGLFPQRIILGQCRVAWYYREILEWITERVAQRDAVDKTDNNY' A
#
# COMPACT_ATOMS: atom_id res chain seq x y z
N MET A 1 3.16 -19.76 12.76
CA MET A 1 2.60 -19.20 12.07
C MET A 1 2.58 -17.84 12.09
N GLN A 2 2.78 -17.21 11.26
CA GLN A 2 2.90 -15.88 11.24
C GLN A 2 1.72 -15.24 10.79
N ILE A 3 0.75 -15.23 11.55
CA ILE A 3 -0.44 -14.59 11.20
C ILE A 3 -0.28 -13.14 11.03
N GLU A 4 0.65 -12.58 11.73
CA GLU A 4 0.81 -11.15 11.62
C GLU A 4 1.22 -10.77 10.22
N ARG A 5 1.66 -11.70 9.42
CA ARG A 5 2.00 -11.34 8.07
C ARG A 5 0.82 -11.35 7.14
N LEU A 6 -0.34 -11.69 7.64
CA LEU A 6 -1.50 -11.74 6.80
C LEU A 6 -2.04 -10.34 6.56
N LEU A 7 -1.96 -9.50 7.56
CA LEU A 7 -2.49 -8.14 7.48
C LEU A 7 -1.45 -7.12 7.89
N VAL A 8 -1.60 -5.91 7.40
CA VAL A 8 -0.74 -4.82 7.82
C VAL A 8 -1.61 -3.67 8.28
N SER A 9 -1.16 -3.00 9.32
CA SER A 9 -1.87 -1.88 9.87
C SER A 9 -1.36 -0.58 9.25
N LYS A 10 -1.99 0.53 9.59
CA LYS A 10 -1.55 1.82 9.09
C LYS A 10 -0.12 2.08 9.48
N LYS A 11 0.25 1.71 10.68
CA LYS A 11 1.57 1.94 11.15
C LYS A 11 2.55 1.13 10.34
N GLU A 12 2.19 -0.07 10.00
CA GLU A 12 3.06 -0.93 9.25
C GLU A 12 3.22 -0.49 7.81
N LEU A 13 2.26 0.23 7.28
CA LEU A 13 2.41 0.75 5.93
C LEU A 13 3.60 1.68 5.85
N LYS A 14 3.79 2.50 6.88
CA LYS A 14 4.91 3.39 6.88
C LYS A 14 6.20 2.63 6.95
N ALA A 15 6.23 1.55 7.71
CA ALA A 15 7.41 0.74 7.83
C ALA A 15 7.76 0.08 6.50
N LEU A 16 6.76 -0.14 5.66
CA LEU A 16 7.01 -0.74 4.37
C LEU A 16 7.40 0.29 3.32
N GLY A 17 7.47 1.53 3.70
CA GLY A 17 7.88 2.57 2.77
C GLY A 17 6.75 3.30 2.09
N ILE A 18 5.55 3.19 2.61
CA ILE A 18 4.40 3.89 2.06
C ILE A 18 4.04 5.03 2.99
N PRO A 19 4.55 6.21 2.74
CA PRO A 19 4.40 7.33 3.67
C PRO A 19 3.14 8.16 3.47
N TYR A 20 2.11 7.60 2.92
CA TYR A 20 0.91 8.36 2.64
C TYR A 20 0.10 8.57 3.90
N CYS A 21 -0.51 9.72 4.02
CA CYS A 21 -1.37 9.98 5.16
C CYS A 21 -2.71 9.27 4.93
N PRO A 22 -3.48 9.09 5.98
CA PRO A 22 -4.75 8.36 5.85
C PRO A 22 -5.69 8.98 4.82
N GLN A 23 -5.68 10.29 4.70
CA GLN A 23 -6.57 10.93 3.75
C GLN A 23 -6.17 10.62 2.33
N HIS A 24 -4.88 10.58 2.08
CA HIS A 24 -4.40 10.28 0.75
C HIS A 24 -4.71 8.84 0.40
N ILE A 25 -4.54 7.94 1.36
CA ILE A 25 -4.84 6.54 1.12
C ILE A 25 -6.32 6.36 0.82
N ALA A 26 -7.18 7.05 1.57
CA ALA A 26 -8.60 6.94 1.33
C ALA A 26 -8.96 7.41 -0.07
N ARG A 27 -8.29 8.45 -0.52
CA ARG A 27 -8.55 8.97 -1.84
C ARG A 27 -8.13 7.97 -2.91
N LEU A 28 -6.99 7.32 -2.70
CA LEU A 28 -6.52 6.33 -3.65
C LEU A 28 -7.43 5.11 -3.66
N GLU A 29 -7.93 4.72 -2.50
CA GLU A 29 -8.83 3.58 -2.43
C GLU A 29 -10.11 3.88 -3.21
N LYS A 30 -10.60 5.09 -3.06
CA LYS A 30 -11.82 5.45 -3.73
C LYS A 30 -11.62 5.46 -5.23
N ALA A 31 -10.45 5.81 -5.68
CA ALA A 31 -10.15 5.84 -7.09
C ALA A 31 -9.76 4.48 -7.64
N GLY A 32 -9.69 3.48 -6.80
CA GLY A 32 -9.31 2.15 -7.25
C GLY A 32 -7.82 1.99 -7.48
N LEU A 33 -7.02 2.89 -6.90
CA LEU A 33 -5.59 2.87 -7.11
C LEU A 33 -4.80 2.34 -5.92
N PHE A 34 -5.47 1.84 -4.94
CA PHE A 34 -4.81 1.29 -3.77
C PHE A 34 -5.68 0.14 -3.25
N PRO A 35 -5.10 -0.88 -2.65
CA PRO A 35 -5.90 -2.00 -2.14
C PRO A 35 -6.93 -1.50 -1.13
N GLN A 36 -8.08 -2.14 -1.12
CA GLN A 36 -9.15 -1.72 -0.24
C GLN A 36 -8.89 -2.18 1.18
N ARG A 37 -9.20 -1.33 2.13
CA ARG A 37 -8.96 -1.64 3.52
C ARG A 37 -9.97 -2.65 4.06
N ILE A 38 -9.56 -3.35 5.09
CA ILE A 38 -10.43 -4.28 5.78
C ILE A 38 -10.75 -3.65 7.11
N ILE A 39 -12.00 -3.57 7.47
CA ILE A 39 -12.40 -2.96 8.73
C ILE A 39 -12.44 -4.03 9.79
N LEU A 40 -11.55 -3.91 10.76
CA LEU A 40 -11.49 -4.88 11.82
C LEU A 40 -12.28 -4.49 13.06
N GLY A 41 -12.60 -3.24 13.20
CA GLY A 41 -13.33 -2.77 14.35
C GLY A 41 -13.63 -1.32 14.17
N GLN A 42 -14.07 -0.67 15.21
CA GLN A 42 -14.49 0.70 15.08
C GLN A 42 -13.40 1.61 14.58
N CYS A 43 -12.24 1.51 15.12
CA CYS A 43 -11.18 2.38 14.71
C CYS A 43 -10.00 1.61 14.16
N ARG A 44 -10.22 0.37 13.80
CA ARG A 44 -9.13 -0.43 13.33
C ARG A 44 -9.32 -0.86 11.92
N VAL A 45 -8.34 -0.57 11.08
CA VAL A 45 -8.37 -1.00 9.70
C VAL A 45 -7.04 -1.65 9.38
N ALA A 46 -7.03 -2.48 8.38
CA ALA A 46 -5.82 -3.14 7.95
C ALA A 46 -5.96 -3.46 6.48
N TRP A 47 -4.91 -3.95 5.88
CA TRP A 47 -4.94 -4.35 4.48
C TRP A 47 -4.29 -5.72 4.39
N TYR A 48 -4.63 -6.48 3.37
CA TYR A 48 -3.99 -7.76 3.17
C TYR A 48 -2.54 -7.50 2.81
N TYR A 49 -1.64 -8.14 3.50
CA TYR A 49 -0.22 -7.96 3.25
C TYR A 49 0.10 -8.32 1.79
N ARG A 50 -0.50 -9.38 1.31
CA ARG A 50 -0.30 -9.81 -0.04
C ARG A 50 -0.69 -8.73 -1.05
N GLU A 51 -1.80 -8.09 -0.85
CA GLU A 51 -2.25 -7.07 -1.76
C GLU A 51 -1.34 -5.85 -1.73
N ILE A 52 -0.84 -5.53 -0.56
CA ILE A 52 0.08 -4.42 -0.43
C ILE A 52 1.38 -4.74 -1.17
N LEU A 53 1.87 -5.96 -1.05
CA LEU A 53 3.07 -6.33 -1.75
C LEU A 53 2.87 -6.29 -3.26
N GLU A 54 1.72 -6.71 -3.72
CA GLU A 54 1.43 -6.66 -5.14
C GLU A 54 1.38 -5.23 -5.63
N TRP A 55 0.78 -4.37 -4.82
CA TRP A 55 0.69 -2.96 -5.18
C TRP A 55 2.09 -2.35 -5.28
N ILE A 56 2.95 -2.67 -4.33
CA ILE A 56 4.31 -2.16 -4.34
C ILE A 56 5.05 -2.69 -5.56
N THR A 57 4.86 -3.96 -5.86
CA THR A 57 5.51 -4.57 -6.99
C THR A 57 5.11 -3.89 -8.28
N GLU A 58 3.84 -3.56 -8.41
CA GLU A 58 3.37 -2.88 -9.59
C GLU A 58 3.95 -1.49 -9.72
N ARG A 59 4.09 -0.79 -8.59
CA ARG A 59 4.67 0.53 -8.63
C ARG A 59 6.13 0.48 -9.05
N VAL A 60 6.85 -0.53 -8.56
CA VAL A 60 8.23 -0.68 -8.92
C VAL A 60 8.35 -1.01 -10.40
N ALA A 61 7.48 -1.86 -10.89
CA ALA A 61 7.49 -2.23 -12.29
C ALA A 61 7.21 -1.04 -13.19
N GLN A 62 6.29 -0.17 -12.76
CA GLN A 62 6.00 1.00 -13.54
C GLN A 62 7.19 1.93 -13.58
N ARG A 63 7.87 2.07 -12.48
CA ARG A 63 9.03 2.92 -12.44
C ARG A 63 10.11 2.36 -13.35
N ASP A 64 10.32 1.06 -13.29
CA ASP A 64 11.32 0.44 -14.12
C ASP A 64 11.01 0.57 -15.59
N ALA A 65 9.76 0.49 -15.91
CA ALA A 65 9.36 0.60 -17.29
C ALA A 65 9.58 1.97 -17.85
N VAL A 66 9.38 2.99 -17.04
CA VAL A 66 9.51 4.31 -17.52
C VAL A 66 10.86 4.83 -17.30
N ASP A 67 11.53 4.33 -16.34
CA ASP A 67 12.68 4.85 -15.93
C ASP A 67 13.77 4.92 -16.80
N LYS A 68 13.83 4.22 -17.74
CA LYS A 68 14.82 4.31 -18.56
C LYS A 68 15.10 5.61 -18.90
N THR A 69 14.21 6.41 -18.93
CA THR A 69 14.48 7.66 -19.38
C THR A 69 14.90 8.55 -18.38
N ASP A 70 14.61 8.64 -17.43
CA ASP A 70 15.03 9.62 -16.63
C ASP A 70 14.79 9.68 -15.41
N ASN A 71 14.87 9.93 -14.86
CA ASN A 71 14.67 9.91 -13.82
C ASN A 71 14.80 10.85 -13.08
N ASN A 72 14.92 11.44 -12.94
CA ASN A 72 15.06 12.30 -12.34
C ASN A 72 14.52 12.63 -11.32
N TYR A 73 14.48 12.73 -10.73
CA TYR A 73 13.98 13.25 -9.75
C TYR A 73 14.73 13.32 -8.92
#